data_05830b675117bccc78e399cf785b165a
#
_entry.id   05830b675117bccc78e399cf785b165a
#
_cell.length_a   1.000
_cell.length_b   1.000
_cell.length_c   1.000
_cell.angle_alpha   90.00
_cell.angle_beta   90.00
_cell.angle_gamma   90.00
#
_symmetry.space_group_name_H-M   'P 1'
#
loop_
_entity.id
_entity.type
_entity.pdbx_description
1 polymer ?
#
loop_
_entity_poly.entity_id
_entity_poly.type
_entity_poly.pdbx_seq_one_letter_code
_entity_poly.pdbx_strand_id
1 'polypeptide(L)'
;MGLVLLRDPKKSLVSIRAIAFDFDGVLAESVDIKTRAYVLLFKGEGDQFIRQIVDYHLKNGGISRFEKIRKIYNDILNRPLSETHYHELCMQFSNLVVEEVVLAPWVNGAEEFLIKNEKKYTFAVVSGTPEDELKKIVQRREMEHFFNSVRGSPKNKVTLLGELMDKYQLKPKEMVFIGDAETDWHAAREVGLPFIWRHSPETVSIEGYTGLRLTSLGELEETLRKLSFQTFS
;
A
#
# COMPACT_ATOMS: atom_id res chain seq x y z
N MET A 1 4.53 -11.83 -52.39
CA MET A 1 5.65 -12.20 -51.51
C MET A 1 5.32 -11.65 -50.11
N GLY A 2 4.68 -12.48 -49.29
CA GLY A 2 4.23 -12.08 -47.96
C GLY A 2 5.35 -12.19 -46.94
N LEU A 3 5.61 -11.10 -46.24
CA LEU A 3 6.56 -11.07 -45.14
C LEU A 3 5.94 -11.78 -43.92
N VAL A 4 6.32 -13.03 -43.69
CA VAL A 4 6.01 -13.74 -42.45
C VAL A 4 6.90 -13.16 -41.36
N LEU A 5 6.32 -12.35 -40.50
CA LEU A 5 6.96 -11.91 -39.23
C LEU A 5 7.17 -13.15 -38.37
N LEU A 6 8.38 -13.68 -38.36
CA LEU A 6 8.83 -14.71 -37.45
C LEU A 6 8.73 -14.16 -36.00
N ARG A 7 7.75 -14.62 -35.24
CA ARG A 7 7.71 -14.42 -33.78
C ARG A 7 8.93 -15.11 -33.19
N ASP A 8 9.78 -14.34 -32.55
CA ASP A 8 10.92 -14.86 -31.81
C ASP A 8 10.41 -15.76 -30.64
N PRO A 9 10.67 -17.08 -30.66
CA PRO A 9 10.10 -18.01 -29.67
C PRO A 9 10.73 -17.91 -28.28
N LYS A 10 11.66 -16.99 -28.03
CA LYS A 10 12.38 -16.85 -26.75
C LYS A 10 11.92 -15.71 -25.83
N LYS A 11 10.94 -14.90 -26.22
CA LYS A 11 10.32 -13.96 -25.28
C LYS A 11 9.23 -14.69 -24.48
N SER A 12 9.63 -15.37 -23.41
CA SER A 12 8.69 -15.83 -22.38
C SER A 12 7.95 -14.61 -21.85
N LEU A 13 6.67 -14.48 -22.20
CA LEU A 13 5.78 -13.50 -21.58
C LEU A 13 5.79 -13.76 -20.08
N VAL A 14 6.28 -12.82 -19.30
CA VAL A 14 6.23 -12.92 -17.84
C VAL A 14 4.77 -12.87 -17.43
N SER A 15 4.27 -13.96 -16.88
CA SER A 15 2.90 -14.05 -16.37
C SER A 15 2.89 -13.62 -14.92
N ILE A 16 2.17 -12.56 -14.59
CA ILE A 16 1.87 -12.21 -13.20
C ILE A 16 1.04 -13.35 -12.58
N ARG A 17 1.49 -13.85 -11.44
CA ARG A 17 0.88 -14.93 -10.66
C ARG A 17 0.31 -14.42 -9.34
N ALA A 18 0.90 -13.35 -8.80
CA ALA A 18 0.48 -12.75 -7.54
C ALA A 18 0.38 -11.23 -7.64
N ILE A 19 -0.54 -10.67 -6.87
CA ILE A 19 -0.72 -9.23 -6.72
C ILE A 19 -0.71 -8.91 -5.22
N ALA A 20 0.24 -8.09 -4.81
CA ALA A 20 0.26 -7.48 -3.50
C ALA A 20 -0.39 -6.09 -3.59
N PHE A 21 -1.25 -5.76 -2.64
CA PHE A 21 -1.91 -4.46 -2.54
C PHE A 21 -1.48 -3.78 -1.23
N ASP A 22 -1.20 -2.48 -1.25
CA ASP A 22 -1.39 -1.71 -0.03
C ASP A 22 -2.87 -1.67 0.32
N PHE A 23 -3.21 -1.27 1.52
CA PHE A 23 -4.59 -1.24 1.99
C PHE A 23 -5.20 0.15 1.87
N ASP A 24 -4.60 1.12 2.54
CA ASP A 24 -5.09 2.49 2.62
C ASP A 24 -4.83 3.23 1.31
N GLY A 25 -5.87 3.82 0.72
CA GLY A 25 -5.73 4.47 -0.57
C GLY A 25 -5.61 3.53 -1.77
N VAL A 26 -5.67 2.20 -1.56
CA VAL A 26 -5.61 1.19 -2.64
C VAL A 26 -6.82 0.27 -2.63
N LEU A 27 -7.16 -0.29 -1.48
CA LEU A 27 -8.37 -1.13 -1.32
C LEU A 27 -9.50 -0.37 -0.64
N ALA A 28 -9.19 0.53 0.31
CA ALA A 28 -10.13 1.36 1.02
C ALA A 28 -9.76 2.84 0.89
N GLU A 29 -10.76 3.72 0.72
CA GLU A 29 -10.58 5.17 0.70
C GLU A 29 -10.42 5.69 2.14
N SER A 30 -9.25 5.46 2.73
CA SER A 30 -8.98 5.69 4.15
C SER A 30 -7.81 6.65 4.43
N VAL A 31 -7.18 7.24 3.41
CA VAL A 31 -6.05 8.17 3.56
C VAL A 31 -6.45 9.39 4.38
N ASP A 32 -7.60 10.01 4.07
CA ASP A 32 -8.12 11.18 4.79
C ASP A 32 -8.49 10.86 6.24
N ILE A 33 -9.02 9.67 6.51
CA ILE A 33 -9.32 9.19 7.88
C ILE A 33 -8.05 9.24 8.75
N LYS A 34 -6.94 8.72 8.25
CA LYS A 34 -5.66 8.71 8.97
C LYS A 34 -5.08 10.11 9.12
N THR A 35 -5.26 10.96 8.13
CA THR A 35 -4.84 12.38 8.21
C THR A 35 -5.59 13.10 9.31
N ARG A 36 -6.92 12.98 9.38
CA ARG A 36 -7.73 13.55 10.46
C ARG A 36 -7.35 13.00 11.83
N ALA A 37 -7.04 11.71 11.92
CA ALA A 37 -6.62 11.09 13.16
C ALA A 37 -5.31 11.71 13.71
N TYR A 38 -4.33 12.02 12.85
CA TYR A 38 -3.12 12.75 13.28
C TYR A 38 -3.44 14.16 13.78
N VAL A 39 -4.32 14.89 13.10
CA VAL A 39 -4.78 16.22 13.56
C VAL A 39 -5.40 16.12 14.95
N LEU A 40 -6.29 15.15 15.17
CA LEU A 40 -6.96 14.96 16.46
C LEU A 40 -5.99 14.50 17.57
N LEU A 41 -5.06 13.59 17.25
CA LEU A 41 -4.08 13.07 18.19
C LEU A 41 -3.16 14.16 18.74
N PHE A 42 -2.79 15.12 17.89
CA PHE A 42 -1.87 16.20 18.19
C PHE A 42 -2.54 17.58 18.36
N LYS A 43 -3.87 17.64 18.52
CA LYS A 43 -4.65 18.89 18.57
C LYS A 43 -4.17 19.91 19.64
N GLY A 44 -3.45 19.45 20.66
CA GLY A 44 -2.90 20.30 21.74
C GLY A 44 -1.57 20.98 21.38
N GLU A 45 -0.95 20.66 20.24
CA GLU A 45 0.41 21.12 19.92
C GLU A 45 0.49 22.49 19.22
N GLY A 46 -0.64 23.04 18.83
CA GLY A 46 -0.72 24.30 18.09
C GLY A 46 -0.61 24.14 16.58
N ASP A 47 -1.21 25.07 15.85
CA ASP A 47 -1.45 24.98 14.40
C ASP A 47 -0.18 24.79 13.56
N GLN A 48 0.94 25.37 13.98
CA GLN A 48 2.20 25.24 13.24
C GLN A 48 2.70 23.81 13.25
N PHE A 49 2.67 23.15 14.42
CA PHE A 49 3.09 21.75 14.52
C PHE A 49 2.10 20.82 13.83
N ILE A 50 0.80 21.09 13.94
CA ILE A 50 -0.22 20.31 13.24
C ILE A 50 0.04 20.30 11.72
N ARG A 51 0.30 21.46 11.12
CA ARG A 51 0.64 21.54 9.68
C ARG A 51 1.87 20.71 9.34
N GLN A 52 2.95 20.79 10.12
CA GLN A 52 4.16 20.02 9.90
C GLN A 52 3.92 18.50 10.04
N ILE A 53 3.11 18.09 11.02
CA ILE A 53 2.75 16.69 11.24
C ILE A 53 1.92 16.15 10.07
N VAL A 54 0.96 16.91 9.58
CA VAL A 54 0.15 16.52 8.41
C VAL A 54 1.01 16.42 7.15
N ASP A 55 1.86 17.41 6.88
CA ASP A 55 2.79 17.39 5.75
C ASP A 55 3.73 16.17 5.82
N TYR A 56 4.28 15.90 7.01
CA TYR A 56 5.11 14.72 7.23
C TYR A 56 4.33 13.43 7.02
N HIS A 57 3.09 13.35 7.54
CA HIS A 57 2.24 12.18 7.39
C HIS A 57 1.95 11.88 5.92
N LEU A 58 1.56 12.88 5.14
CA LEU A 58 1.22 12.73 3.72
C LEU A 58 2.45 12.35 2.87
N LYS A 59 3.59 13.00 3.10
CA LYS A 59 4.85 12.67 2.40
C LYS A 59 5.38 11.27 2.71
N ASN A 60 4.99 10.71 3.85
CA ASN A 60 5.42 9.39 4.31
C ASN A 60 4.23 8.41 4.36
N GLY A 61 3.35 8.44 3.35
CA GLY A 61 2.31 7.42 3.18
C GLY A 61 2.89 6.02 3.29
N GLY A 62 2.14 5.06 3.80
CA GLY A 62 2.58 3.65 3.93
C GLY A 62 3.55 3.34 5.07
N ILE A 63 4.18 4.33 5.73
CA ILE A 63 4.99 4.10 6.94
C ILE A 63 4.09 3.84 8.14
N SER A 64 4.53 2.91 9.01
CA SER A 64 3.83 2.56 10.25
C SER A 64 3.67 3.75 11.20
N ARG A 65 2.52 3.82 11.92
CA ARG A 65 2.32 4.79 13.01
C ARG A 65 3.39 4.66 14.09
N PHE A 66 3.89 3.47 14.32
CA PHE A 66 4.95 3.20 15.29
C PHE A 66 6.22 3.99 15.00
N GLU A 67 6.59 4.09 13.76
CA GLU A 67 7.73 4.90 13.31
C GLU A 67 7.36 6.38 13.24
N LYS A 68 6.19 6.72 12.68
CA LYS A 68 5.76 8.12 12.52
C LYS A 68 5.67 8.86 13.85
N ILE A 69 5.06 8.28 14.88
CA ILE A 69 4.91 8.92 16.21
C ILE A 69 6.28 9.21 16.83
N ARG A 70 7.23 8.28 16.74
CA ARG A 70 8.60 8.52 17.25
C ARG A 70 9.29 9.66 16.49
N LYS A 71 9.18 9.68 15.16
CA LYS A 71 9.76 10.74 14.34
C LYS A 71 9.08 12.09 14.55
N ILE A 72 7.77 12.14 14.72
CA ILE A 72 7.05 13.37 15.07
C ILE A 72 7.61 13.97 16.36
N TYR A 73 7.78 13.16 17.41
CA TYR A 73 8.33 13.64 18.67
C TYR A 73 9.79 14.09 18.55
N ASN A 74 10.63 13.32 17.83
CA ASN A 74 12.05 13.61 17.68
C ASN A 74 12.30 14.80 16.75
N ASP A 75 11.69 14.80 15.57
CA ASP A 75 12.10 15.67 14.44
C ASP A 75 11.21 16.92 14.30
N ILE A 76 9.95 16.87 14.78
CA ILE A 76 9.01 17.99 14.66
C ILE A 76 8.80 18.67 16.01
N LEU A 77 8.48 17.91 17.04
CA LEU A 77 8.21 18.47 18.38
C LEU A 77 9.50 18.73 19.18
N ASN A 78 10.60 18.06 18.83
CA ASN A 78 11.89 18.13 19.55
C ASN A 78 11.74 17.89 21.05
N ARG A 79 10.99 16.85 21.42
CA ARG A 79 10.68 16.50 22.81
C ARG A 79 10.92 15.02 23.08
N PRO A 80 11.35 14.66 24.31
CA PRO A 80 11.46 13.26 24.70
C PRO A 80 10.08 12.59 24.70
N LEU A 81 10.04 11.33 24.29
CA LEU A 81 8.85 10.49 24.29
C LEU A 81 9.10 9.27 25.17
N SER A 82 8.39 9.19 26.31
CA SER A 82 8.44 8.00 27.17
C SER A 82 7.74 6.82 26.50
N GLU A 83 8.17 5.58 26.79
CA GLU A 83 7.53 4.38 26.23
C GLU A 83 6.05 4.29 26.63
N THR A 84 5.68 4.66 27.87
CA THR A 84 4.29 4.68 28.31
C THR A 84 3.46 5.61 27.43
N HIS A 85 3.89 6.86 27.26
CA HIS A 85 3.16 7.83 26.44
C HIS A 85 3.13 7.46 24.95
N TYR A 86 4.21 6.87 24.44
CA TYR A 86 4.24 6.33 23.09
C TYR A 86 3.18 5.25 22.86
N HIS A 87 3.03 4.31 23.78
CA HIS A 87 1.99 3.28 23.68
C HIS A 87 0.57 3.86 23.79
N GLU A 88 0.36 4.85 24.66
CA GLU A 88 -0.91 5.57 24.77
C GLU A 88 -1.29 6.24 23.43
N LEU A 89 -0.36 6.95 22.81
CA LEU A 89 -0.59 7.59 21.51
C LEU A 89 -0.91 6.57 20.41
N CYS A 90 -0.20 5.44 20.39
CA CYS A 90 -0.48 4.37 19.43
C CYS A 90 -1.89 3.79 19.62
N MET A 91 -2.33 3.58 20.88
CA MET A 91 -3.70 3.11 21.17
C MET A 91 -4.75 4.16 20.83
N GLN A 92 -4.52 5.43 21.17
CA GLN A 92 -5.44 6.53 20.82
C GLN A 92 -5.61 6.64 19.32
N PHE A 93 -4.52 6.54 18.55
CA PHE A 93 -4.61 6.54 17.09
C PHE A 93 -5.45 5.36 16.57
N SER A 94 -5.25 4.14 17.09
CA SER A 94 -6.08 2.98 16.76
C SER A 94 -7.58 3.27 16.98
N ASN A 95 -7.91 3.80 18.15
CA ASN A 95 -9.30 4.11 18.52
C ASN A 95 -9.93 5.17 17.58
N LEU A 96 -9.12 6.08 17.05
CA LEU A 96 -9.59 7.11 16.12
C LEU A 96 -9.85 6.58 14.71
N VAL A 97 -9.14 5.52 14.28
CA VAL A 97 -9.17 5.12 12.86
C VAL A 97 -9.93 3.83 12.58
N VAL A 98 -9.94 2.84 13.49
CA VAL A 98 -10.37 1.49 13.15
C VAL A 98 -11.83 1.46 12.67
N GLU A 99 -12.75 2.09 13.39
CA GLU A 99 -14.18 2.09 13.04
C GLU A 99 -14.42 2.80 11.70
N GLU A 100 -13.81 3.96 11.50
CA GLU A 100 -13.96 4.71 10.25
C GLU A 100 -13.36 3.95 9.06
N VAL A 101 -12.21 3.29 9.24
CA VAL A 101 -11.57 2.49 8.19
C VAL A 101 -12.39 1.23 7.85
N VAL A 102 -13.04 0.61 8.84
CA VAL A 102 -13.97 -0.51 8.59
C VAL A 102 -15.14 -0.05 7.73
N LEU A 103 -15.65 1.16 7.93
CA LEU A 103 -16.78 1.73 7.21
C LEU A 103 -16.37 2.49 5.92
N ALA A 104 -15.08 2.68 5.69
CA ALA A 104 -14.59 3.42 4.53
C ALA A 104 -15.06 2.77 3.21
N PRO A 105 -15.39 3.55 2.18
CA PRO A 105 -15.74 3.01 0.87
C PRO A 105 -14.58 2.18 0.29
N TRP A 106 -14.92 1.21 -0.55
CA TRP A 106 -13.94 0.59 -1.41
C TRP A 106 -13.34 1.63 -2.38
N VAL A 107 -12.07 1.46 -2.71
CA VAL A 107 -11.52 2.14 -3.89
C VAL A 107 -12.29 1.65 -5.12
N ASN A 108 -12.65 2.58 -5.99
CA ASN A 108 -13.47 2.27 -7.17
C ASN A 108 -12.88 1.11 -7.98
N GLY A 109 -13.70 0.08 -8.23
CA GLY A 109 -13.34 -1.13 -8.97
C GLY A 109 -12.52 -2.16 -8.17
N ALA A 110 -12.23 -1.92 -6.87
CA ALA A 110 -11.40 -2.83 -6.08
C ALA A 110 -12.14 -4.15 -5.79
N GLU A 111 -13.35 -4.07 -5.28
CA GLU A 111 -14.16 -5.25 -4.95
C GLU A 111 -14.44 -6.10 -6.19
N GLU A 112 -14.87 -5.47 -7.28
CA GLU A 112 -15.18 -6.14 -8.55
C GLU A 112 -13.94 -6.83 -9.14
N PHE A 113 -12.78 -6.17 -9.04
CA PHE A 113 -11.51 -6.76 -9.50
C PHE A 113 -11.15 -8.00 -8.70
N LEU A 114 -11.28 -7.96 -7.37
CA LEU A 114 -10.97 -9.09 -6.47
C LEU A 114 -11.92 -10.26 -6.76
N ILE A 115 -13.23 -10.04 -6.78
CA ILE A 115 -14.24 -11.06 -7.09
C ILE A 115 -13.96 -11.74 -8.43
N LYS A 116 -13.69 -10.94 -9.47
CA LYS A 116 -13.49 -11.47 -10.83
C LYS A 116 -12.21 -12.29 -10.97
N ASN A 117 -11.18 -11.98 -10.17
CA ASN A 117 -9.83 -12.51 -10.40
C ASN A 117 -9.31 -13.40 -9.24
N GLU A 118 -10.12 -13.73 -8.23
CA GLU A 118 -9.71 -14.53 -7.06
C GLU A 118 -9.12 -15.91 -7.42
N LYS A 119 -9.60 -16.52 -8.52
CA LYS A 119 -9.10 -17.81 -9.02
C LYS A 119 -7.90 -17.70 -9.94
N LYS A 120 -7.57 -16.49 -10.36
CA LYS A 120 -6.51 -16.24 -11.34
C LYS A 120 -5.20 -15.84 -10.71
N TYR A 121 -5.24 -15.09 -9.61
CA TYR A 121 -4.07 -14.56 -8.94
C TYR A 121 -4.05 -14.94 -7.47
N THR A 122 -2.85 -15.06 -6.91
CA THR A 122 -2.65 -15.05 -5.46
C THR A 122 -2.70 -13.60 -4.99
N PHE A 123 -3.64 -13.24 -4.12
CA PHE A 123 -3.76 -11.90 -3.57
C PHE A 123 -3.13 -11.80 -2.18
N ALA A 124 -2.43 -10.72 -1.92
CA ALA A 124 -1.89 -10.40 -0.61
C ALA A 124 -2.11 -8.92 -0.29
N VAL A 125 -2.26 -8.60 1.00
CA VAL A 125 -2.23 -7.23 1.51
C VAL A 125 -0.89 -7.00 2.22
N VAL A 126 -0.25 -5.84 1.95
CA VAL A 126 1.00 -5.41 2.57
C VAL A 126 0.87 -3.95 2.98
N SER A 127 0.64 -3.69 4.27
CA SER A 127 0.32 -2.35 4.78
C SER A 127 1.23 -1.89 5.92
N GLY A 128 1.35 -0.57 6.09
CA GLY A 128 1.96 0.05 7.27
C GLY A 128 1.09 -0.03 8.53
N THR A 129 -0.19 -0.42 8.42
CA THR A 129 -1.07 -0.67 9.56
C THR A 129 -0.56 -1.86 10.37
N PRO A 130 -0.64 -1.83 11.73
CA PRO A 130 -0.27 -2.98 12.55
C PRO A 130 -1.00 -4.25 12.12
N GLU A 131 -0.28 -5.37 12.00
CA GLU A 131 -0.80 -6.60 11.37
C GLU A 131 -2.08 -7.12 12.03
N ASP A 132 -2.12 -7.13 13.37
CA ASP A 132 -3.31 -7.61 14.10
C ASP A 132 -4.53 -6.69 13.92
N GLU A 133 -4.29 -5.38 13.82
CA GLU A 133 -5.33 -4.40 13.54
C GLU A 133 -5.82 -4.53 12.08
N LEU A 134 -4.90 -4.66 11.14
CA LEU A 134 -5.20 -4.85 9.73
C LEU A 134 -6.04 -6.12 9.50
N LYS A 135 -5.69 -7.23 10.13
CA LYS A 135 -6.46 -8.48 10.07
C LYS A 135 -7.89 -8.31 10.60
N LYS A 136 -8.06 -7.60 11.72
CA LYS A 136 -9.38 -7.29 12.27
C LYS A 136 -10.19 -6.39 11.33
N ILE A 137 -9.58 -5.40 10.69
CA ILE A 137 -10.24 -4.53 9.71
C ILE A 137 -10.68 -5.36 8.50
N VAL A 138 -9.79 -6.16 7.93
CA VAL A 138 -10.06 -7.03 6.77
C VAL A 138 -11.21 -8.00 7.08
N GLN A 139 -11.21 -8.62 8.27
CA GLN A 139 -12.28 -9.51 8.72
C GLN A 139 -13.62 -8.78 8.87
N ARG A 140 -13.64 -7.63 9.56
CA ARG A 140 -14.86 -6.86 9.77
C ARG A 140 -15.45 -6.25 8.51
N ARG A 141 -14.63 -6.10 7.47
CA ARG A 141 -15.04 -5.71 6.12
C ARG A 141 -15.45 -6.91 5.26
N GLU A 142 -15.46 -8.13 5.82
CA GLU A 142 -15.82 -9.39 5.14
C GLU A 142 -14.99 -9.68 3.89
N MET A 143 -13.74 -9.16 3.82
CA MET A 143 -12.87 -9.27 2.65
C MET A 143 -11.71 -10.27 2.82
N GLU A 144 -11.63 -10.96 3.96
CA GLU A 144 -10.55 -11.91 4.27
C GLU A 144 -10.47 -13.09 3.28
N HIS A 145 -11.60 -13.51 2.73
CA HIS A 145 -11.69 -14.62 1.79
C HIS A 145 -10.96 -14.36 0.47
N PHE A 146 -10.74 -13.10 0.10
CA PHE A 146 -9.97 -12.75 -1.10
C PHE A 146 -8.47 -12.96 -0.94
N PHE A 147 -7.93 -12.86 0.28
CA PHE A 147 -6.48 -12.75 0.48
C PHE A 147 -5.83 -14.02 1.00
N ASN A 148 -4.81 -14.49 0.29
CA ASN A 148 -3.95 -15.60 0.73
C ASN A 148 -3.00 -15.18 1.86
N SER A 149 -2.75 -13.89 2.01
CA SER A 149 -1.95 -13.30 3.09
C SER A 149 -2.36 -11.87 3.39
N VAL A 150 -2.44 -11.53 4.67
CA VAL A 150 -2.63 -10.17 5.17
C VAL A 150 -1.46 -9.85 6.09
N ARG A 151 -0.61 -8.92 5.70
CA ARG A 151 0.65 -8.61 6.37
C ARG A 151 0.73 -7.12 6.68
N GLY A 152 1.22 -6.80 7.88
CA GLY A 152 1.31 -5.43 8.38
C GLY A 152 2.57 -5.16 9.21
N SER A 153 2.69 -3.92 9.72
CA SER A 153 3.77 -3.57 10.63
C SER A 153 3.73 -4.42 11.92
N PRO A 154 4.86 -4.60 12.65
CA PRO A 154 6.05 -3.72 12.64
C PRO A 154 7.07 -4.02 11.52
N LYS A 155 6.97 -5.11 10.77
CA LYS A 155 7.87 -5.34 9.65
C LYS A 155 7.63 -4.30 8.56
N ASN A 156 8.71 -3.85 7.91
CA ASN A 156 8.59 -2.93 6.78
C ASN A 156 8.15 -3.66 5.50
N LYS A 157 7.67 -2.90 4.51
CA LYS A 157 7.11 -3.45 3.27
C LYS A 157 8.14 -4.23 2.44
N VAL A 158 9.42 -3.84 2.46
CA VAL A 158 10.50 -4.58 1.78
C VAL A 158 10.58 -6.02 2.30
N THR A 159 10.66 -6.15 3.63
CA THR A 159 10.69 -7.47 4.30
C THR A 159 9.44 -8.28 3.99
N LEU A 160 8.26 -7.65 4.08
CA LEU A 160 6.98 -8.36 3.85
C LEU A 160 6.83 -8.84 2.40
N LEU A 161 7.23 -8.02 1.42
CA LEU A 161 7.20 -8.40 0.00
C LEU A 161 8.18 -9.54 -0.28
N GLY A 162 9.39 -9.50 0.30
CA GLY A 162 10.37 -10.59 0.20
C GLY A 162 9.83 -11.90 0.77
N GLU A 163 9.27 -11.87 1.99
CA GLU A 163 8.64 -13.05 2.62
C GLU A 163 7.49 -13.64 1.80
N LEU A 164 6.70 -12.80 1.11
CA LEU A 164 5.64 -13.28 0.22
C LEU A 164 6.19 -13.97 -1.02
N MET A 165 7.25 -13.43 -1.64
CA MET A 165 7.91 -14.07 -2.77
C MET A 165 8.45 -15.46 -2.38
N ASP A 166 9.10 -15.56 -1.23
CA ASP A 166 9.63 -16.82 -0.72
C ASP A 166 8.50 -17.83 -0.43
N LYS A 167 7.46 -17.39 0.29
CA LYS A 167 6.31 -18.21 0.65
C LYS A 167 5.61 -18.84 -0.56
N TYR A 168 5.43 -18.05 -1.63
CA TYR A 168 4.72 -18.50 -2.83
C TYR A 168 5.65 -18.94 -3.96
N GLN A 169 6.96 -18.99 -3.70
CA GLN A 169 8.01 -19.38 -4.67
C GLN A 169 7.89 -18.57 -5.98
N LEU A 170 7.84 -17.26 -5.82
CA LEU A 170 7.68 -16.31 -6.91
C LEU A 170 9.01 -15.63 -7.26
N LYS A 171 9.25 -15.46 -8.54
CA LYS A 171 10.28 -14.55 -9.03
C LYS A 171 9.76 -13.10 -8.97
N PRO A 172 10.63 -12.09 -8.82
CA PRO A 172 10.19 -10.70 -8.78
C PRO A 172 9.22 -10.30 -9.89
N LYS A 173 9.45 -10.77 -11.12
CA LYS A 173 8.59 -10.47 -12.29
C LYS A 173 7.22 -11.18 -12.28
N GLU A 174 7.01 -12.13 -11.39
CA GLU A 174 5.74 -12.90 -11.28
C GLU A 174 4.78 -12.30 -10.26
N MET A 175 5.23 -11.31 -9.48
CA MET A 175 4.40 -10.54 -8.55
C MET A 175 4.45 -9.06 -8.91
N VAL A 176 3.35 -8.35 -8.72
CA VAL A 176 3.25 -6.89 -8.84
C VAL A 176 2.79 -6.32 -7.52
N PHE A 177 3.32 -5.16 -7.14
CA PHE A 177 2.85 -4.41 -5.98
C PHE A 177 2.07 -3.17 -6.44
N ILE A 178 0.91 -2.97 -5.84
CA ILE A 178 0.03 -1.83 -6.09
C ILE A 178 -0.01 -0.99 -4.83
N GLY A 179 0.39 0.27 -4.94
CA GLY A 179 0.47 1.19 -3.82
C GLY A 179 0.10 2.61 -4.23
N ASP A 180 -0.12 3.47 -3.27
CA ASP A 180 -0.49 4.87 -3.47
C ASP A 180 0.61 5.86 -3.08
N ALA A 181 1.66 5.40 -2.39
CA ALA A 181 2.70 6.23 -1.81
C ALA A 181 4.10 5.95 -2.41
N GLU A 182 4.99 6.95 -2.29
CA GLU A 182 6.39 6.83 -2.70
C GLU A 182 7.12 5.71 -1.95
N THR A 183 6.79 5.48 -0.68
CA THR A 183 7.33 4.39 0.12
C THR A 183 6.98 3.00 -0.43
N ASP A 184 5.84 2.85 -1.10
CA ASP A 184 5.44 1.63 -1.78
C ASP A 184 6.29 1.37 -3.02
N TRP A 185 6.48 2.43 -3.81
CA TRP A 185 7.35 2.35 -4.97
C TRP A 185 8.79 2.00 -4.58
N HIS A 186 9.33 2.64 -3.54
CA HIS A 186 10.66 2.31 -3.04
C HIS A 186 10.76 0.86 -2.56
N ALA A 187 9.77 0.38 -1.82
CA ALA A 187 9.74 -1.01 -1.36
C ALA A 187 9.70 -2.00 -2.54
N ALA A 188 8.84 -1.77 -3.53
CA ALA A 188 8.77 -2.59 -4.74
C ALA A 188 10.10 -2.61 -5.49
N ARG A 189 10.72 -1.43 -5.68
CA ARG A 189 11.99 -1.28 -6.38
C ARG A 189 13.13 -2.02 -5.68
N GLU A 190 13.18 -1.97 -4.35
CA GLU A 190 14.24 -2.61 -3.56
C GLU A 190 14.21 -4.14 -3.70
N VAL A 191 13.02 -4.74 -3.79
CA VAL A 191 12.86 -6.18 -4.00
C VAL A 191 12.73 -6.57 -5.49
N GLY A 192 12.83 -5.60 -6.40
CA GLY A 192 12.80 -5.83 -7.85
C GLY A 192 11.41 -6.13 -8.42
N LEU A 193 10.34 -5.78 -7.71
CA LEU A 193 8.97 -5.97 -8.18
C LEU A 193 8.53 -4.88 -9.15
N PRO A 194 7.73 -5.24 -10.19
CA PRO A 194 6.89 -4.28 -10.88
C PRO A 194 5.99 -3.53 -9.87
N PHE A 195 5.84 -2.23 -10.10
CA PHE A 195 4.97 -1.38 -9.30
C PHE A 195 3.93 -0.68 -10.18
N ILE A 196 2.70 -0.60 -9.69
CA ILE A 196 1.62 0.17 -10.28
C ILE A 196 1.15 1.19 -9.25
N TRP A 197 1.22 2.47 -9.60
CA TRP A 197 0.81 3.55 -8.72
C TRP A 197 -0.69 3.81 -8.84
N ARG A 198 -1.44 3.60 -7.75
CA ARG A 198 -2.80 4.11 -7.61
C ARG A 198 -2.72 5.55 -7.12
N HIS A 199 -3.12 6.49 -7.94
CA HIS A 199 -3.14 7.89 -7.56
C HIS A 199 -4.57 8.42 -7.42
N SER A 200 -4.75 9.33 -6.45
CA SER A 200 -6.01 10.03 -6.19
C SER A 200 -5.72 11.48 -5.80
N PRO A 201 -6.75 12.33 -5.71
CA PRO A 201 -6.57 13.71 -5.23
C PRO A 201 -5.99 13.81 -3.81
N GLU A 202 -6.18 12.78 -2.98
CA GLU A 202 -5.71 12.71 -1.59
C GLU A 202 -4.27 12.23 -1.47
N THR A 203 -3.70 11.65 -2.52
CA THR A 203 -2.34 11.11 -2.49
C THR A 203 -1.31 12.12 -3.03
N VAL A 204 -0.13 12.12 -2.42
CA VAL A 204 0.98 12.95 -2.88
C VAL A 204 1.60 12.36 -4.14
N SER A 205 1.91 13.19 -5.12
CA SER A 205 2.59 12.74 -6.34
C SER A 205 3.95 12.13 -6.03
N ILE A 206 4.23 10.99 -6.66
CA ILE A 206 5.54 10.32 -6.56
C ILE A 206 6.49 11.00 -7.56
N GLU A 207 7.46 11.73 -7.03
CA GLU A 207 8.44 12.45 -7.86
C GLU A 207 9.33 11.46 -8.64
N GLY A 208 9.51 11.72 -9.93
CA GLY A 208 10.33 10.88 -10.80
C GLY A 208 9.71 9.53 -11.17
N TYR A 209 8.50 9.22 -10.75
CA TYR A 209 7.84 7.98 -11.17
C TYR A 209 7.30 8.09 -12.61
N THR A 210 7.79 7.22 -13.49
CA THR A 210 7.41 7.15 -14.91
C THR A 210 6.69 5.84 -15.29
N GLY A 211 6.42 4.99 -14.29
CA GLY A 211 5.79 3.68 -14.50
C GLY A 211 4.28 3.73 -14.73
N LEU A 212 3.65 2.56 -14.69
CA LEU A 212 2.21 2.42 -14.87
C LEU A 212 1.43 2.99 -13.69
N ARG A 213 0.36 3.73 -13.99
CA ARG A 213 -0.51 4.34 -12.99
C ARG A 213 -1.98 4.13 -13.36
N LEU A 214 -2.84 4.18 -12.34
CA LEU A 214 -4.29 4.11 -12.48
C LEU A 214 -4.97 4.96 -11.39
N THR A 215 -6.20 5.35 -11.65
CA THR A 215 -7.04 6.06 -10.66
C THR A 215 -8.06 5.12 -10.02
N SER A 216 -8.47 4.08 -10.76
CA SER A 216 -9.47 3.09 -10.37
C SER A 216 -8.91 1.69 -10.57
N LEU A 217 -9.19 0.76 -9.65
CA LEU A 217 -8.83 -0.64 -9.85
C LEU A 217 -9.65 -1.33 -10.95
N GLY A 218 -10.72 -0.71 -11.43
CA GLY A 218 -11.39 -1.12 -12.67
C GLY A 218 -10.48 -1.13 -13.90
N GLU A 219 -9.41 -0.30 -13.89
CA GLU A 219 -8.40 -0.22 -14.95
C GLU A 219 -7.29 -1.30 -14.83
N LEU A 220 -7.27 -2.04 -13.70
CA LEU A 220 -6.11 -2.88 -13.34
C LEU A 220 -5.89 -4.03 -14.31
N GLU A 221 -6.93 -4.68 -14.85
CA GLU A 221 -6.73 -5.75 -15.83
C GLU A 221 -6.03 -5.27 -17.11
N GLU A 222 -6.39 -4.09 -17.60
CA GLU A 222 -5.75 -3.50 -18.78
C GLU A 222 -4.31 -3.11 -18.46
N THR A 223 -4.09 -2.53 -17.28
CA THR A 223 -2.77 -2.12 -16.80
C THR A 223 -1.84 -3.31 -16.64
N LEU A 224 -2.32 -4.43 -16.09
CA LEU A 224 -1.56 -5.69 -16.00
C LEU A 224 -1.21 -6.27 -17.37
N ARG A 225 -2.09 -6.13 -18.38
CA ARG A 225 -1.75 -6.52 -19.76
C ARG A 225 -0.61 -5.67 -20.31
N LYS A 226 -0.65 -4.35 -20.11
CA LYS A 226 0.45 -3.45 -20.52
C LYS A 226 1.77 -3.83 -19.85
N LEU A 227 1.73 -4.18 -18.55
CA LEU A 227 2.90 -4.64 -17.82
C LEU A 227 3.52 -5.90 -18.43
N SER A 228 2.69 -6.86 -18.88
CA SER A 228 3.18 -8.11 -19.50
C SER A 228 3.88 -7.90 -20.83
N PHE A 229 3.67 -6.77 -21.50
CA PHE A 229 4.34 -6.41 -22.76
C PHE A 229 5.58 -5.54 -22.56
N GLN A 230 5.78 -4.94 -21.38
CA GLN A 230 7.01 -4.20 -21.09
C GLN A 230 8.13 -5.21 -20.87
N THR A 231 9.07 -5.27 -21.81
CA THR A 231 10.35 -5.96 -21.59
C THR A 231 11.13 -5.13 -20.57
N PHE A 232 11.25 -5.61 -19.35
CA PHE A 232 12.15 -5.02 -18.37
C PHE A 232 13.59 -5.16 -18.91
N SER A 233 14.13 -4.08 -19.43
CA SER A 233 15.54 -3.93 -19.77
C SER A 233 16.36 -3.68 -18.52
#